data_7ee1b4f3a5a02d2086fd559d5bada514
#
_entry.id   7ee1b4f3a5a02d2086fd559d5bada514
#
_cell.length_a   1.000
_cell.length_b   1.000
_cell.length_c   1.000
_cell.angle_alpha   90.00
_cell.angle_beta   90.00
_cell.angle_gamma   90.00
#
_symmetry.space_group_name_H-M   'P 1'
#
loop_
_entity.id
_entity.type
_entity.pdbx_description
1 polymer ?
#
loop_
_entity_poly.entity_id
_entity_poly.type
_entity_poly.pdbx_seq_one_letter_code
_entity_poly.pdbx_strand_id
1 'polypeptide(L)'
;MSDQHAHDGEEEFYSAITNAYEKVVTWRRNLFNVPFGASGKAFVDELATLIKGFADGTTIRKIAWKAVCVACHVLLQRPNETGSSSAYAQHLNRRMSLWKSGRALNLLHESISIHEHLPQWSKRKTRSQSDTVFSKLVFNGKIQSGIQYISEDSSGCLRMDDKPMSDRSTTVQELLQEKHPEAKSPPAQALVQDELLPINPIVFDRLTPDLIKDVGRHASGSAGPSGLDAEAWKRMLTCFKQSSDHLCNALAAAAYCLCTEDLTGQDLSAFTASRLIPLDKKPGVRPIAVGEVFRRIIYKSVLKVIERDILQATVPLQNCVGVPSACEAAIHAMD
;
A
#
# COMPACT_ATOMS: atom_id res chain seq x y z
N MET A 1 -23.37 14.59 30.52
CA MET A 1 -23.86 15.05 29.19
C MET A 1 -22.73 15.41 28.22
N SER A 2 -21.55 15.86 28.66
CA SER A 2 -20.39 16.15 27.79
C SER A 2 -19.74 14.88 27.17
N ASP A 3 -19.66 13.78 27.91
CA ASP A 3 -19.00 12.55 27.46
C ASP A 3 -19.81 11.78 26.39
N GLN A 4 -21.13 11.89 26.42
CA GLN A 4 -22.02 11.23 25.47
C GLN A 4 -21.95 11.89 24.08
N HIS A 5 -21.86 13.21 24.01
CA HIS A 5 -21.68 13.94 22.74
C HIS A 5 -20.29 13.75 22.12
N ALA A 6 -19.25 13.53 22.94
CA ALA A 6 -17.92 13.21 22.44
C ALA A 6 -17.89 11.79 21.82
N HIS A 7 -18.56 10.84 22.44
CA HIS A 7 -18.64 9.46 21.98
C HIS A 7 -19.46 9.33 20.68
N ASP A 8 -20.59 10.02 20.58
CA ASP A 8 -21.43 10.05 19.37
C ASP A 8 -20.68 10.64 18.18
N GLY A 9 -19.87 11.68 18.39
CA GLY A 9 -19.05 12.29 17.33
C GLY A 9 -17.89 11.40 16.85
N GLU A 10 -17.32 10.60 17.74
CA GLU A 10 -16.29 9.62 17.36
C GLU A 10 -16.86 8.46 16.53
N GLU A 11 -18.01 7.91 16.90
CA GLU A 11 -18.66 6.84 16.14
C GLU A 11 -19.08 7.30 14.75
N GLU A 12 -19.59 8.52 14.62
CA GLU A 12 -19.93 9.12 13.32
C GLU A 12 -18.68 9.28 12.45
N PHE A 13 -17.55 9.73 13.01
CA PHE A 13 -16.29 9.83 12.31
C PHE A 13 -15.78 8.45 11.87
N TYR A 14 -15.86 7.42 12.72
CA TYR A 14 -15.44 6.05 12.38
C TYR A 14 -16.26 5.44 11.25
N SER A 15 -17.57 5.62 11.31
CA SER A 15 -18.47 5.20 10.25
C SER A 15 -18.17 5.91 8.94
N ALA A 16 -17.96 7.23 8.98
CA ALA A 16 -17.62 8.03 7.82
C ALA A 16 -16.31 7.59 7.15
N ILE A 17 -15.24 7.35 7.94
CA ILE A 17 -13.95 6.88 7.42
C ILE A 17 -14.06 5.46 6.85
N THR A 18 -14.81 4.57 7.48
CA THR A 18 -15.01 3.20 6.98
C THR A 18 -15.74 3.22 5.64
N ASN A 19 -16.83 3.97 5.54
CA ASN A 19 -17.58 4.13 4.29
C ASN A 19 -16.77 4.82 3.18
N ALA A 20 -15.94 5.80 3.57
CA ALA A 20 -15.02 6.46 2.65
C ALA A 20 -13.96 5.49 2.12
N TYR A 21 -13.39 4.66 2.99
CA TYR A 21 -12.38 3.67 2.63
C TYR A 21 -12.90 2.71 1.56
N GLU A 22 -14.07 2.12 1.74
CA GLU A 22 -14.68 1.19 0.78
C GLU A 22 -14.82 1.80 -0.62
N LYS A 23 -15.09 3.10 -0.69
CA LYS A 23 -15.18 3.83 -1.96
C LYS A 23 -13.80 4.10 -2.56
N VAL A 24 -12.89 4.73 -1.79
CA VAL A 24 -11.63 5.24 -2.34
C VAL A 24 -10.68 4.13 -2.80
N VAL A 25 -10.71 2.94 -2.17
CA VAL A 25 -9.86 1.81 -2.57
C VAL A 25 -10.21 1.23 -3.94
N THR A 26 -11.42 1.48 -4.44
CA THR A 26 -11.86 1.10 -5.79
C THR A 26 -11.49 2.14 -6.85
N TRP A 27 -11.06 3.32 -6.43
CA TRP A 27 -10.82 4.42 -7.34
C TRP A 27 -9.60 4.21 -8.22
N ARG A 28 -9.68 4.72 -9.43
CA ARG A 28 -8.52 4.86 -10.28
C ARG A 28 -7.55 5.86 -9.65
N ARG A 29 -6.27 5.49 -9.59
CA ARG A 29 -5.21 6.37 -9.08
C ARG A 29 -5.19 7.70 -9.86
N ASN A 30 -5.42 8.78 -9.15
CA ASN A 30 -5.37 10.15 -9.65
C ASN A 30 -4.77 11.07 -8.57
N LEU A 31 -3.55 10.78 -8.17
CA LEU A 31 -2.86 11.49 -7.08
C LEU A 31 -1.71 12.34 -7.61
N PHE A 32 -1.52 13.52 -7.03
CA PHE A 32 -0.30 14.29 -7.25
C PHE A 32 0.77 13.94 -6.22
N ASN A 33 2.02 14.23 -6.56
CA ASN A 33 3.13 13.99 -5.65
C ASN A 33 3.08 14.97 -4.48
N VAL A 34 3.36 14.48 -3.27
CA VAL A 34 3.44 15.34 -2.08
C VAL A 34 4.37 16.53 -2.35
N PRO A 35 3.90 17.78 -2.28
CA PRO A 35 4.73 18.94 -2.57
C PRO A 35 5.78 19.14 -1.46
N PHE A 36 6.92 19.71 -1.81
CA PHE A 36 7.89 20.14 -0.80
C PHE A 36 7.37 21.37 -0.04
N GLY A 37 7.93 21.61 1.15
CA GLY A 37 7.58 22.78 1.98
C GLY A 37 6.56 22.45 3.08
N ALA A 38 5.90 23.48 3.59
CA ALA A 38 5.05 23.39 4.78
C ALA A 38 3.84 22.46 4.59
N SER A 39 3.17 22.54 3.42
CA SER A 39 2.00 21.70 3.12
C SER A 39 2.33 20.21 3.07
N GLY A 40 3.46 19.87 2.43
CA GLY A 40 3.88 18.49 2.38
C GLY A 40 4.31 17.95 3.73
N LYS A 41 5.01 18.76 4.55
CA LYS A 41 5.33 18.40 5.93
C LYS A 41 4.07 18.14 6.75
N ALA A 42 3.08 19.03 6.67
CA ALA A 42 1.82 18.87 7.37
C ALA A 42 1.08 17.58 6.99
N PHE A 43 1.13 17.18 5.70
CA PHE A 43 0.56 15.92 5.24
C PHE A 43 1.34 14.71 5.79
N VAL A 44 2.68 14.75 5.78
CA VAL A 44 3.51 13.66 6.33
C VAL A 44 3.31 13.52 7.84
N ASP A 45 3.22 14.64 8.57
CA ASP A 45 2.92 14.64 10.00
C ASP A 45 1.51 14.09 10.29
N GLU A 46 0.52 14.37 9.43
CA GLU A 46 -0.83 13.79 9.56
C GLU A 46 -0.80 12.27 9.44
N LEU A 47 -0.10 11.74 8.42
CA LEU A 47 0.06 10.28 8.30
C LEU A 47 0.77 9.69 9.52
N ALA A 48 1.80 10.37 10.04
CA ALA A 48 2.50 9.94 11.25
C ALA A 48 1.55 9.90 12.46
N THR A 49 0.67 10.89 12.60
CA THR A 49 -0.33 10.94 13.68
C THR A 49 -1.33 9.78 13.59
N LEU A 50 -1.86 9.50 12.40
CA LEU A 50 -2.79 8.39 12.18
C LEU A 50 -2.14 7.03 12.49
N ILE A 51 -0.91 6.81 12.01
CA ILE A 51 -0.17 5.57 12.24
C ILE A 51 0.22 5.44 13.72
N LYS A 52 0.60 6.52 14.37
CA LYS A 52 0.89 6.53 15.80
C LYS A 52 -0.36 6.19 16.62
N GLY A 53 -1.53 6.71 16.24
CA GLY A 53 -2.80 6.36 16.88
C GLY A 53 -3.11 4.86 16.85
N PHE A 54 -2.68 4.15 15.79
CA PHE A 54 -2.73 2.68 15.78
C PHE A 54 -1.81 2.07 16.82
N ALA A 55 -0.55 2.50 16.88
CA ALA A 55 0.45 1.94 17.79
C ALA A 55 0.12 2.22 19.28
N ASP A 56 -0.35 3.43 19.58
CA ASP A 56 -0.68 3.85 20.95
C ASP A 56 -1.99 3.22 21.50
N GLY A 57 -2.71 2.43 20.69
CA GLY A 57 -3.96 1.78 21.10
C GLY A 57 -5.10 2.74 21.38
N THR A 58 -5.06 3.94 20.79
CA THR A 58 -6.12 4.94 20.95
C THR A 58 -7.42 4.50 20.25
N THR A 59 -8.50 5.23 20.49
CA THR A 59 -9.81 4.97 19.88
C THR A 59 -9.77 4.86 18.35
N ILE A 60 -8.80 5.53 17.69
CA ILE A 60 -8.60 5.48 16.24
C ILE A 60 -7.98 4.15 15.75
N ARG A 61 -7.49 3.26 16.63
CA ARG A 61 -6.79 2.02 16.24
C ARG A 61 -7.52 1.23 15.15
N LYS A 62 -8.81 0.98 15.33
CA LYS A 62 -9.65 0.19 14.41
C LYS A 62 -9.76 0.76 13.00
N ILE A 63 -9.58 2.07 12.86
CA ILE A 63 -9.74 2.78 11.58
C ILE A 63 -8.45 3.44 11.10
N ALA A 64 -7.36 3.39 11.88
CA ALA A 64 -6.12 4.12 11.58
C ALA A 64 -5.61 3.83 10.16
N TRP A 65 -5.50 2.58 9.77
CA TRP A 65 -5.05 2.19 8.42
C TRP A 65 -6.06 2.58 7.33
N LYS A 66 -7.36 2.51 7.62
CA LYS A 66 -8.41 3.02 6.72
C LYS A 66 -8.26 4.53 6.53
N ALA A 67 -8.05 5.26 7.64
CA ALA A 67 -7.85 6.71 7.61
C ALA A 67 -6.60 7.10 6.83
N VAL A 68 -5.49 6.36 6.95
CA VAL A 68 -4.28 6.54 6.13
C VAL A 68 -4.61 6.42 4.64
N CYS A 69 -5.34 5.37 4.23
CA CYS A 69 -5.73 5.18 2.83
C CYS A 69 -6.65 6.31 2.35
N VAL A 70 -7.67 6.66 3.12
CA VAL A 70 -8.61 7.75 2.80
C VAL A 70 -7.87 9.08 2.67
N ALA A 71 -7.00 9.42 3.65
CA ALA A 71 -6.21 10.65 3.62
C ALA A 71 -5.35 10.74 2.35
N CYS A 72 -4.69 9.66 1.95
CA CYS A 72 -3.91 9.63 0.71
C CYS A 72 -4.77 9.97 -0.51
N HIS A 73 -5.94 9.37 -0.62
CA HIS A 73 -6.83 9.59 -1.77
C HIS A 73 -7.46 10.99 -1.77
N VAL A 74 -8.04 11.42 -0.65
CA VAL A 74 -8.80 12.68 -0.64
C VAL A 74 -7.90 13.92 -0.53
N LEU A 75 -6.73 13.83 0.12
CA LEU A 75 -5.84 14.97 0.27
C LEU A 75 -4.94 15.18 -0.96
N LEU A 76 -4.48 14.09 -1.60
CA LEU A 76 -3.57 14.15 -2.74
C LEU A 76 -4.26 13.97 -4.10
N GLN A 77 -5.60 13.92 -4.15
CA GLN A 77 -6.30 13.82 -5.42
C GLN A 77 -6.02 15.04 -6.31
N ARG A 78 -5.68 14.77 -7.57
CA ARG A 78 -5.46 15.86 -8.54
C ARG A 78 -6.76 16.60 -8.81
N PRO A 79 -6.74 17.95 -8.81
CA PRO A 79 -7.84 18.74 -9.33
C PRO A 79 -8.01 18.50 -10.84
N ASN A 80 -9.17 18.85 -11.37
CA ASN A 80 -9.45 18.71 -12.82
C ASN A 80 -8.52 19.58 -13.67
N GLU A 81 -8.07 20.70 -13.14
CA GLU A 81 -7.13 21.59 -13.80
C GLU A 81 -5.68 21.22 -13.46
N THR A 82 -4.83 21.18 -14.48
CA THR A 82 -3.39 20.95 -14.29
C THR A 82 -2.75 22.19 -13.68
N GLY A 83 -2.18 22.04 -12.50
CA GLY A 83 -1.58 23.15 -11.75
C GLY A 83 -0.05 23.10 -11.69
N SER A 84 0.54 24.24 -11.35
CA SER A 84 1.94 24.34 -10.94
C SER A 84 2.17 23.65 -9.58
N SER A 85 3.44 23.43 -9.21
CA SER A 85 3.77 22.89 -7.88
C SER A 85 3.22 23.75 -6.74
N SER A 86 3.18 25.09 -6.92
CA SER A 86 2.56 26.00 -5.96
C SER A 86 1.06 25.82 -5.85
N ALA A 87 0.37 25.60 -6.98
CA ALA A 87 -1.07 25.33 -6.98
C ALA A 87 -1.42 24.03 -6.25
N TYR A 88 -0.63 22.98 -6.42
CA TYR A 88 -0.80 21.73 -5.66
C TYR A 88 -0.54 21.92 -4.15
N ALA A 89 0.42 22.75 -3.77
CA ALA A 89 0.67 23.07 -2.37
C ALA A 89 -0.52 23.83 -1.73
N GLN A 90 -1.09 24.80 -2.44
CA GLN A 90 -2.29 25.53 -1.98
C GLN A 90 -3.49 24.61 -1.91
N HIS A 91 -3.70 23.75 -2.91
CA HIS A 91 -4.76 22.76 -2.94
C HIS A 91 -4.67 21.81 -1.74
N LEU A 92 -3.47 21.30 -1.45
CA LEU A 92 -3.23 20.45 -0.29
C LEU A 92 -3.53 21.20 1.02
N ASN A 93 -3.07 22.43 1.19
CA ASN A 93 -3.34 23.22 2.39
C ASN A 93 -4.84 23.40 2.64
N ARG A 94 -5.62 23.73 1.60
CA ARG A 94 -7.08 23.85 1.71
C ARG A 94 -7.71 22.52 2.17
N ARG A 95 -7.32 21.42 1.56
CA ARG A 95 -7.85 20.08 1.90
C ARG A 95 -7.42 19.64 3.29
N MET A 96 -6.20 19.90 3.70
CA MET A 96 -5.71 19.66 5.06
C MET A 96 -6.49 20.45 6.10
N SER A 97 -6.84 21.71 5.81
CA SER A 97 -7.68 22.52 6.71
C SER A 97 -9.08 21.90 6.89
N LEU A 98 -9.71 21.45 5.80
CA LEU A 98 -11.01 20.76 5.86
C LEU A 98 -10.92 19.43 6.61
N TRP A 99 -9.87 18.67 6.37
CA TRP A 99 -9.61 17.40 7.07
C TRP A 99 -9.51 17.60 8.59
N LYS A 100 -8.66 18.53 9.01
CA LYS A 100 -8.42 18.82 10.44
C LYS A 100 -9.61 19.46 11.15
N SER A 101 -10.50 20.15 10.42
CA SER A 101 -11.72 20.72 10.97
C SER A 101 -12.90 19.74 11.08
N GLY A 102 -12.67 18.44 10.89
CA GLY A 102 -13.70 17.41 10.92
C GLY A 102 -14.62 17.37 9.68
N ARG A 103 -14.32 18.17 8.63
CA ARG A 103 -15.12 18.21 7.39
C ARG A 103 -14.68 17.16 6.36
N ALA A 104 -14.29 15.98 6.82
CA ALA A 104 -13.84 14.87 5.95
C ALA A 104 -14.94 14.44 4.96
N LEU A 105 -16.20 14.48 5.34
CA LEU A 105 -17.32 14.17 4.45
C LEU A 105 -17.42 15.15 3.26
N ASN A 106 -17.19 16.44 3.48
CA ASN A 106 -17.20 17.44 2.41
C ASN A 106 -16.06 17.15 1.39
N LEU A 107 -14.86 16.78 1.92
CA LEU A 107 -13.74 16.36 1.09
C LEU A 107 -14.06 15.09 0.30
N LEU A 108 -14.75 14.15 0.91
CA LEU A 108 -15.14 12.91 0.24
C LEU A 108 -16.12 13.21 -0.91
N HIS A 109 -17.13 14.05 -0.69
CA HIS A 109 -18.08 14.43 -1.74
C HIS A 109 -17.38 15.15 -2.91
N GLU A 110 -16.50 16.10 -2.62
CA GLU A 110 -15.68 16.77 -3.65
C GLU A 110 -14.84 15.73 -4.42
N SER A 111 -14.24 14.80 -3.69
CA SER A 111 -13.38 13.76 -4.28
C SER A 111 -14.14 12.75 -5.13
N ILE A 112 -15.36 12.39 -4.76
CA ILE A 112 -16.26 11.55 -5.56
C ILE A 112 -16.57 12.26 -6.88
N SER A 113 -16.99 13.53 -6.82
CA SER A 113 -17.29 14.31 -8.01
C SER A 113 -16.10 14.39 -8.97
N ILE A 114 -14.89 14.62 -8.47
CA ILE A 114 -13.67 14.62 -9.31
C ILE A 114 -13.46 13.23 -9.93
N HIS A 115 -13.64 12.15 -9.15
CA HIS A 115 -13.43 10.79 -9.65
C HIS A 115 -14.42 10.41 -10.76
N GLU A 116 -15.67 10.75 -10.62
CA GLU A 116 -16.73 10.48 -11.61
C GLU A 116 -16.50 11.20 -12.94
N HIS A 117 -15.90 12.40 -12.89
CA HIS A 117 -15.57 13.18 -14.08
C HIS A 117 -14.19 12.86 -14.69
N LEU A 118 -13.46 11.86 -14.15
CA LEU A 118 -12.21 11.44 -14.76
C LEU A 118 -12.44 10.88 -16.17
N PRO A 119 -11.65 11.31 -17.18
CA PRO A 119 -11.75 10.78 -18.52
C PRO A 119 -11.68 9.26 -18.55
N GLN A 120 -12.58 8.62 -19.29
CA GLN A 120 -12.49 7.19 -19.50
C GLN A 120 -11.15 6.83 -20.13
N TRP A 121 -10.56 5.71 -19.67
CA TRP A 121 -9.27 5.28 -20.16
C TRP A 121 -9.38 4.86 -21.63
N SER A 122 -8.82 5.67 -22.54
CA SER A 122 -8.67 5.30 -23.95
C SER A 122 -7.69 4.12 -24.03
N LYS A 123 -8.13 2.99 -24.58
CA LYS A 123 -7.26 1.81 -24.84
C LYS A 123 -6.18 2.08 -25.90
N ARG A 124 -6.29 3.16 -26.68
CA ARG A 124 -5.35 3.51 -27.75
C ARG A 124 -4.41 4.63 -27.32
N LYS A 125 -3.18 4.26 -27.01
CA LYS A 125 -2.08 5.23 -27.02
C LYS A 125 -1.88 5.65 -28.48
N THR A 126 -1.81 6.95 -28.74
CA THR A 126 -1.39 7.42 -30.07
C THR A 126 0.08 7.02 -30.27
N ARG A 127 0.46 6.71 -31.53
CA ARG A 127 1.83 6.30 -31.90
C ARG A 127 2.87 7.32 -31.38
N SER A 128 2.58 8.60 -31.46
CA SER A 128 3.42 9.71 -30.93
C SER A 128 3.62 9.64 -29.41
N GLN A 129 2.62 9.24 -28.62
CA GLN A 129 2.77 9.08 -27.16
C GLN A 129 3.61 7.85 -26.82
N SER A 130 3.52 6.79 -27.62
CA SER A 130 4.33 5.59 -27.47
C SER A 130 5.82 5.89 -27.68
N ASP A 131 6.15 6.62 -28.75
CA ASP A 131 7.52 6.99 -29.10
C ASP A 131 8.16 7.89 -28.01
N THR A 132 7.39 8.81 -27.44
CA THR A 132 7.87 9.70 -26.38
C THR A 132 8.19 8.92 -25.08
N VAL A 133 7.35 7.94 -24.70
CA VAL A 133 7.58 7.13 -23.49
C VAL A 133 8.78 6.19 -23.70
N PHE A 134 8.88 5.56 -24.86
CA PHE A 134 10.01 4.72 -25.22
C PHE A 134 11.33 5.50 -25.15
N SER A 135 11.38 6.65 -25.82
CA SER A 135 12.56 7.51 -25.80
C SER A 135 12.99 7.90 -24.39
N LYS A 136 12.02 8.28 -23.53
CA LYS A 136 12.32 8.59 -22.12
C LYS A 136 12.88 7.40 -21.35
N LEU A 137 12.36 6.19 -21.57
CA LEU A 137 12.85 4.97 -20.92
C LEU A 137 14.30 4.68 -21.36
N VAL A 138 14.59 4.78 -22.65
CA VAL A 138 15.93 4.56 -23.22
C VAL A 138 16.91 5.62 -22.72
N PHE A 139 16.54 6.90 -22.75
CA PHE A 139 17.38 8.01 -22.24
C PHE A 139 17.70 7.88 -20.74
N ASN A 140 16.79 7.28 -19.97
CA ASN A 140 17.00 6.99 -18.54
C ASN A 140 17.75 5.66 -18.29
N GLY A 141 18.32 5.03 -19.30
CA GLY A 141 19.05 3.77 -19.21
C GLY A 141 18.17 2.54 -18.94
N LYS A 142 16.83 2.68 -18.98
CA LYS A 142 15.86 1.59 -18.77
C LYS A 142 15.55 0.87 -20.07
N ILE A 143 16.59 0.38 -20.76
CA ILE A 143 16.49 -0.22 -22.10
C ILE A 143 15.53 -1.41 -22.12
N GLN A 144 15.64 -2.33 -21.14
CA GLN A 144 14.76 -3.50 -21.03
C GLN A 144 13.28 -3.10 -20.87
N SER A 145 13.00 -2.10 -20.04
CA SER A 145 11.64 -1.55 -19.89
C SER A 145 11.15 -0.86 -21.15
N GLY A 146 12.05 -0.25 -21.92
CA GLY A 146 11.74 0.36 -23.22
C GLY A 146 11.37 -0.71 -24.25
N ILE A 147 12.15 -1.78 -24.35
CA ILE A 147 11.88 -2.92 -25.24
C ILE A 147 10.56 -3.58 -24.89
N GLN A 148 10.33 -3.86 -23.59
CA GLN A 148 9.05 -4.40 -23.13
C GLN A 148 7.88 -3.50 -23.52
N TYR A 149 8.03 -2.19 -23.37
CA TYR A 149 6.98 -1.23 -23.69
C TYR A 149 6.57 -1.21 -25.18
N ILE A 150 7.49 -1.53 -26.08
CA ILE A 150 7.21 -1.63 -27.53
C ILE A 150 6.74 -3.02 -27.94
N SER A 151 7.33 -4.07 -27.35
CA SER A 151 7.02 -5.45 -27.72
C SER A 151 5.70 -5.97 -27.14
N GLU A 152 5.18 -5.30 -26.09
CA GLU A 152 3.88 -5.63 -25.50
C GLU A 152 2.78 -4.79 -26.17
N ASP A 153 2.06 -5.38 -27.12
CA ASP A 153 0.86 -4.79 -27.75
C ASP A 153 -0.29 -4.53 -26.73
N SER A 154 -0.22 -5.14 -25.56
CA SER A 154 -1.08 -4.88 -24.41
C SER A 154 -0.26 -4.93 -23.13
N SER A 155 -0.62 -4.10 -22.14
CA SER A 155 -0.01 -4.13 -20.80
C SER A 155 -0.21 -5.46 -20.05
N GLY A 156 -0.83 -6.46 -20.66
CA GLY A 156 -1.26 -7.70 -20.01
C GLY A 156 -2.33 -7.51 -18.94
N CYS A 157 -2.62 -6.26 -18.56
CA CYS A 157 -3.66 -5.91 -17.59
C CYS A 157 -5.04 -5.95 -18.23
N LEU A 158 -5.91 -6.74 -17.64
CA LEU A 158 -7.33 -6.84 -18.00
C LEU A 158 -8.18 -5.93 -17.11
N ARG A 159 -9.38 -5.63 -17.55
CA ARG A 159 -10.42 -5.00 -16.74
C ARG A 159 -11.34 -6.08 -16.17
N MET A 160 -12.09 -5.76 -15.13
CA MET A 160 -13.02 -6.71 -14.51
C MET A 160 -14.13 -7.16 -15.46
N ASP A 161 -14.56 -6.27 -16.35
CA ASP A 161 -15.56 -6.49 -17.39
C ASP A 161 -15.01 -7.07 -18.72
N ASP A 162 -13.67 -7.11 -18.87
CA ASP A 162 -13.05 -7.72 -20.05
C ASP A 162 -13.27 -9.26 -20.03
N LYS A 163 -13.20 -9.87 -21.22
CA LYS A 163 -13.17 -11.31 -21.41
C LYS A 163 -11.75 -11.70 -21.83
N PRO A 164 -11.07 -12.61 -21.14
CA PRO A 164 -9.72 -13.02 -21.50
C PRO A 164 -9.69 -13.71 -22.86
N MET A 165 -8.56 -13.65 -23.55
CA MET A 165 -8.41 -14.27 -24.87
C MET A 165 -8.63 -15.78 -24.86
N SER A 166 -8.35 -16.43 -23.74
CA SER A 166 -8.47 -17.90 -23.58
C SER A 166 -9.89 -18.37 -23.31
N ASP A 167 -10.74 -17.52 -22.76
CA ASP A 167 -12.15 -17.81 -22.49
C ASP A 167 -13.00 -16.55 -22.73
N ARG A 168 -13.73 -16.56 -23.81
CA ARG A 168 -14.61 -15.44 -24.19
C ARG A 168 -16.03 -15.54 -23.61
N SER A 169 -16.34 -16.59 -22.86
CA SER A 169 -17.65 -16.78 -22.24
C SER A 169 -17.72 -16.08 -20.89
N THR A 170 -16.64 -16.11 -20.11
CA THR A 170 -16.59 -15.69 -18.71
C THR A 170 -15.84 -14.36 -18.56
N THR A 171 -16.32 -13.47 -17.70
CA THR A 171 -15.65 -12.20 -17.41
C THR A 171 -14.44 -12.41 -16.49
N VAL A 172 -13.51 -11.46 -16.53
CA VAL A 172 -12.36 -11.45 -15.59
C VAL A 172 -12.82 -11.48 -14.14
N GLN A 173 -13.88 -10.74 -13.82
CA GLN A 173 -14.44 -10.70 -12.47
C GLN A 173 -14.91 -12.08 -12.00
N GLU A 174 -15.67 -12.79 -12.83
CA GLU A 174 -16.15 -14.13 -12.50
C GLU A 174 -14.99 -15.13 -12.30
N LEU A 175 -13.99 -15.09 -13.19
CA LEU A 175 -12.80 -15.94 -13.06
C LEU A 175 -11.98 -15.62 -11.79
N LEU A 176 -11.93 -14.35 -11.37
CA LEU A 176 -11.26 -13.99 -10.14
C LEU A 176 -12.07 -14.41 -8.91
N GLN A 177 -13.39 -14.33 -8.93
CA GLN A 177 -14.25 -14.82 -7.86
C GLN A 177 -14.13 -16.32 -7.68
N GLU A 178 -14.09 -17.08 -8.79
CA GLU A 178 -13.85 -18.53 -8.74
C GLU A 178 -12.49 -18.87 -8.08
N LYS A 179 -11.45 -18.10 -8.38
CA LYS A 179 -10.10 -18.29 -7.80
C LYS A 179 -9.97 -17.85 -6.35
N HIS A 180 -10.91 -17.07 -5.85
CA HIS A 180 -10.92 -16.54 -4.49
C HIS A 180 -12.27 -16.90 -3.82
N PRO A 181 -12.50 -18.20 -3.55
CA PRO A 181 -13.72 -18.64 -2.87
C PRO A 181 -13.79 -18.04 -1.46
N GLU A 182 -14.99 -18.09 -0.88
CA GLU A 182 -15.16 -17.66 0.51
C GLU A 182 -14.22 -18.41 1.44
N ALA A 183 -13.67 -17.69 2.41
CA ALA A 183 -12.76 -18.26 3.40
C ALA A 183 -13.51 -19.31 4.25
N LYS A 184 -12.91 -20.49 4.37
CA LYS A 184 -13.39 -21.56 5.26
C LYS A 184 -12.42 -21.69 6.42
N SER A 185 -12.95 -21.96 7.60
CA SER A 185 -12.11 -22.32 8.75
C SER A 185 -11.30 -23.56 8.41
N PRO A 186 -9.99 -23.57 8.67
CA PRO A 186 -9.17 -24.75 8.48
C PRO A 186 -9.66 -25.88 9.43
N PRO A 187 -9.57 -27.14 9.02
CA PRO A 187 -9.87 -28.24 9.93
C PRO A 187 -8.89 -28.23 11.12
N ALA A 188 -9.35 -28.62 12.30
CA ALA A 188 -8.55 -28.57 13.52
C ALA A 188 -7.18 -29.30 13.37
N GLN A 189 -7.15 -30.37 12.58
CA GLN A 189 -5.93 -31.15 12.34
C GLN A 189 -4.88 -30.39 11.48
N ALA A 190 -5.29 -29.35 10.73
CA ALA A 190 -4.40 -28.52 9.95
C ALA A 190 -3.79 -27.35 10.76
N LEU A 191 -4.25 -27.14 11.97
CA LEU A 191 -3.70 -26.16 12.90
C LEU A 191 -2.49 -26.75 13.61
N VAL A 192 -1.46 -25.92 13.83
CA VAL A 192 -0.32 -26.31 14.65
C VAL A 192 -0.83 -26.60 16.05
N GLN A 193 -0.64 -27.84 16.52
CA GLN A 193 -1.11 -28.30 17.83
C GLN A 193 -0.05 -28.13 18.92
N ASP A 194 1.21 -27.90 18.54
CA ASP A 194 2.28 -27.65 19.48
C ASP A 194 2.16 -26.28 20.10
N GLU A 195 2.47 -26.19 21.40
CA GLU A 195 2.49 -24.93 22.13
C GLU A 195 3.59 -24.02 21.53
N LEU A 196 3.17 -22.93 20.91
CA LEU A 196 4.12 -21.96 20.36
C LEU A 196 4.87 -21.30 21.52
N LEU A 197 6.18 -21.43 21.53
CA LEU A 197 7.02 -20.75 22.53
C LEU A 197 6.84 -19.23 22.38
N PRO A 198 6.55 -18.51 23.48
CA PRO A 198 6.40 -17.06 23.43
C PRO A 198 7.70 -16.41 22.97
N ILE A 199 7.60 -15.57 21.96
CA ILE A 199 8.75 -14.77 21.49
C ILE A 199 9.01 -13.67 22.52
N ASN A 200 10.27 -13.53 22.98
CA ASN A 200 10.64 -12.44 23.87
C ASN A 200 10.52 -11.10 23.14
N PRO A 201 9.64 -10.18 23.57
CA PRO A 201 9.39 -8.90 22.90
C PRO A 201 10.64 -8.04 22.69
N ILE A 202 11.66 -8.19 23.53
CA ILE A 202 12.95 -7.46 23.45
C ILE A 202 13.63 -7.61 22.08
N VAL A 203 13.35 -8.69 21.36
CA VAL A 203 13.86 -8.89 19.98
C VAL A 203 13.40 -7.77 19.06
N PHE A 204 12.20 -7.26 19.29
CA PHE A 204 11.55 -6.23 18.46
C PHE A 204 11.94 -4.80 18.85
N ASP A 205 12.69 -4.58 19.97
CA ASP A 205 13.28 -3.27 20.31
C ASP A 205 14.24 -2.76 19.22
N ARG A 206 14.70 -3.68 18.36
CA ARG A 206 15.53 -3.39 17.19
C ARG A 206 14.73 -2.80 16.00
N LEU A 207 13.42 -2.72 16.08
CA LEU A 207 12.55 -2.04 15.10
C LEU A 207 12.66 -0.52 15.30
N THR A 208 13.80 0.04 14.96
CA THR A 208 14.10 1.46 15.15
C THR A 208 13.63 2.31 13.96
N PRO A 209 13.42 3.64 14.17
CA PRO A 209 13.13 4.57 13.08
C PRO A 209 14.19 4.60 11.98
N ASP A 210 15.47 4.41 12.34
CA ASP A 210 16.57 4.35 11.38
C ASP A 210 16.48 3.11 10.50
N LEU A 211 16.11 1.96 11.06
CA LEU A 211 15.85 0.75 10.29
C LEU A 211 14.69 0.94 9.31
N ILE A 212 13.58 1.54 9.76
CA ILE A 212 12.44 1.89 8.89
C ILE A 212 12.88 2.80 7.74
N LYS A 213 13.68 3.83 8.05
CA LYS A 213 14.21 4.78 7.07
C LYS A 213 15.13 4.11 6.05
N ASP A 214 16.00 3.21 6.50
CA ASP A 214 16.90 2.44 5.63
C ASP A 214 16.11 1.52 4.69
N VAL A 215 15.18 0.73 5.23
CA VAL A 215 14.31 -0.14 4.42
C VAL A 215 13.47 0.68 3.44
N GLY A 216 12.95 1.83 3.87
CA GLY A 216 12.18 2.75 3.05
C GLY A 216 12.97 3.31 1.86
N ARG A 217 14.27 3.61 2.03
CA ARG A 217 15.16 4.05 0.92
C ARG A 217 15.26 3.03 -0.20
N HIS A 218 15.21 1.75 0.14
CA HIS A 218 15.32 0.63 -0.80
C HIS A 218 13.96 0.06 -1.21
N ALA A 219 12.86 0.70 -0.78
CA ALA A 219 11.51 0.28 -1.18
C ALA A 219 11.31 0.42 -2.69
N SER A 220 10.66 -0.58 -3.27
CA SER A 220 10.34 -0.62 -4.70
C SER A 220 8.94 -1.19 -4.93
N GLY A 221 8.40 -0.92 -6.11
CA GLY A 221 7.16 -1.52 -6.59
C GLY A 221 5.94 -0.59 -6.56
N SER A 222 4.86 -1.11 -7.09
CA SER A 222 3.61 -0.39 -7.34
C SER A 222 2.84 -0.06 -6.07
N ALA A 223 1.91 0.90 -6.20
CA ALA A 223 1.00 1.31 -5.15
C ALA A 223 -0.02 0.21 -4.81
N GLY A 224 -0.29 0.05 -3.53
CA GLY A 224 -1.41 -0.70 -2.98
C GLY A 224 -2.73 0.09 -3.01
N PRO A 225 -3.68 -0.28 -2.14
CA PRO A 225 -4.98 0.40 -2.02
C PRO A 225 -4.91 1.91 -1.76
N SER A 226 -3.91 2.40 -1.00
CA SER A 226 -3.72 3.84 -0.74
C SER A 226 -3.37 4.68 -1.97
N GLY A 227 -3.00 4.05 -3.09
CA GLY A 227 -2.58 4.73 -4.31
C GLY A 227 -1.17 5.31 -4.27
N LEU A 228 -0.43 5.25 -3.16
CA LEU A 228 0.95 5.72 -3.04
C LEU A 228 1.95 4.59 -3.34
N ASP A 229 2.82 4.83 -4.32
CA ASP A 229 3.88 3.89 -4.70
C ASP A 229 5.13 4.01 -3.81
N ALA A 230 6.08 3.12 -4.04
CA ALA A 230 7.30 3.07 -3.25
C ALA A 230 8.12 4.37 -3.34
N GLU A 231 8.12 5.06 -4.47
CA GLU A 231 8.85 6.33 -4.61
C GLU A 231 8.20 7.44 -3.78
N ALA A 232 6.87 7.49 -3.71
CA ALA A 232 6.17 8.43 -2.84
C ALA A 232 6.49 8.16 -1.35
N TRP A 233 6.47 6.90 -0.90
CA TRP A 233 6.83 6.54 0.48
C TRP A 233 8.29 6.83 0.79
N LYS A 234 9.22 6.49 -0.12
CA LYS A 234 10.64 6.81 0.02
C LYS A 234 10.86 8.31 0.24
N ARG A 235 10.21 9.15 -0.58
CA ARG A 235 10.30 10.62 -0.42
C ARG A 235 9.76 11.08 0.93
N MET A 236 8.61 10.56 1.39
CA MET A 236 8.04 10.93 2.68
C MET A 236 8.95 10.52 3.86
N LEU A 237 9.63 9.39 3.77
CA LEU A 237 10.54 8.90 4.81
C LEU A 237 11.90 9.58 4.82
N THR A 238 12.29 10.31 3.74
CA THR A 238 13.67 10.82 3.61
C THR A 238 13.80 12.31 3.33
N CYS A 239 12.76 12.97 2.78
CA CYS A 239 12.92 14.30 2.20
C CYS A 239 12.21 15.42 2.99
N PHE A 240 11.48 15.13 4.05
CA PHE A 240 10.68 16.11 4.80
C PHE A 240 11.26 16.46 6.17
N LYS A 241 12.55 16.21 6.39
CA LYS A 241 13.27 16.51 7.64
C LYS A 241 12.55 15.90 8.86
N GLN A 242 12.26 16.69 9.87
CA GLN A 242 11.59 16.26 11.10
C GLN A 242 10.27 15.52 10.86
N SER A 243 9.46 15.93 9.89
CA SER A 243 8.24 15.20 9.54
C SER A 243 8.53 13.78 9.02
N SER A 244 9.65 13.59 8.28
CA SER A 244 10.12 12.24 7.91
C SER A 244 10.50 11.42 9.15
N ASP A 245 11.16 12.04 10.12
CA ASP A 245 11.55 11.35 11.35
C ASP A 245 10.31 10.99 12.19
N HIS A 246 9.30 11.85 12.27
CA HIS A 246 8.01 11.54 12.90
C HIS A 246 7.34 10.34 12.22
N LEU A 247 7.32 10.29 10.89
CA LEU A 247 6.74 9.18 10.15
C LEU A 247 7.51 7.87 10.36
N CYS A 248 8.85 7.92 10.38
CA CYS A 248 9.68 6.76 10.69
C CYS A 248 9.42 6.24 12.12
N ASN A 249 9.31 7.14 13.10
CA ASN A 249 8.97 6.80 14.49
C ASN A 249 7.60 6.12 14.57
N ALA A 250 6.58 6.68 13.92
CA ALA A 250 5.25 6.10 13.91
C ALA A 250 5.21 4.70 13.28
N LEU A 251 5.91 4.49 12.17
CA LEU A 251 6.02 3.17 11.53
C LEU A 251 6.80 2.16 12.38
N ALA A 252 7.85 2.59 13.08
CA ALA A 252 8.60 1.73 14.00
C ALA A 252 7.72 1.29 15.18
N ALA A 253 6.98 2.22 15.78
CA ALA A 253 6.03 1.92 16.84
C ALA A 253 4.91 0.98 16.37
N ALA A 254 4.36 1.22 15.17
CA ALA A 254 3.36 0.33 14.58
C ALA A 254 3.92 -1.07 14.28
N ALA A 255 5.17 -1.16 13.81
CA ALA A 255 5.83 -2.44 13.58
C ALA A 255 6.04 -3.22 14.89
N TYR A 256 6.43 -2.54 15.96
CA TYR A 256 6.55 -3.13 17.29
C TYR A 256 5.19 -3.65 17.81
N CYS A 257 4.16 -2.82 17.76
CA CYS A 257 2.79 -3.18 18.13
C CYS A 257 2.29 -4.43 17.36
N LEU A 258 2.51 -4.47 16.03
CA LEU A 258 2.16 -5.61 15.18
C LEU A 258 2.87 -6.93 15.57
N CYS A 259 4.03 -6.84 16.21
CA CYS A 259 4.81 -8.00 16.63
C CYS A 259 4.55 -8.44 18.08
N THR A 260 4.00 -7.57 18.92
CA THR A 260 3.95 -7.78 20.38
C THR A 260 2.54 -7.78 20.97
N GLU A 261 1.55 -7.27 20.23
CA GLU A 261 0.17 -7.18 20.72
C GLU A 261 -0.76 -8.16 20.01
N ASP A 262 -1.80 -8.58 20.73
CA ASP A 262 -2.87 -9.39 20.18
C ASP A 262 -3.89 -8.46 19.47
N LEU A 263 -3.87 -8.48 18.14
CA LEU A 263 -4.64 -7.59 17.30
C LEU A 263 -5.79 -8.34 16.60
N THR A 264 -6.94 -7.69 16.50
CA THR A 264 -8.10 -8.25 15.82
C THR A 264 -8.01 -8.12 14.30
N GLY A 265 -8.77 -8.97 13.58
CA GLY A 265 -8.87 -8.83 12.12
C GLY A 265 -9.46 -7.49 11.67
N GLN A 266 -10.27 -6.82 12.51
CA GLN A 266 -10.80 -5.49 12.23
C GLN A 266 -9.71 -4.42 12.26
N ASP A 267 -8.78 -4.50 13.21
CA ASP A 267 -7.64 -3.59 13.34
C ASP A 267 -6.73 -3.68 12.11
N LEU A 268 -6.64 -4.85 11.50
CA LEU A 268 -5.72 -5.17 10.42
C LEU A 268 -6.34 -5.14 9.01
N SER A 269 -7.66 -4.99 8.88
CA SER A 269 -8.36 -5.16 7.61
C SER A 269 -7.79 -4.32 6.46
N ALA A 270 -7.54 -3.02 6.68
CA ALA A 270 -6.95 -2.15 5.68
C ALA A 270 -5.43 -2.33 5.54
N PHE A 271 -4.74 -2.74 6.60
CA PHE A 271 -3.31 -3.05 6.58
C PHE A 271 -3.01 -4.27 5.71
N THR A 272 -3.83 -5.31 5.78
CA THR A 272 -3.66 -6.55 5.02
C THR A 272 -4.25 -6.48 3.61
N ALA A 273 -5.09 -5.49 3.33
CA ALA A 273 -5.72 -5.32 2.03
C ALA A 273 -4.69 -5.22 0.89
N SER A 274 -5.10 -5.69 -0.28
CA SER A 274 -4.28 -5.65 -1.48
C SER A 274 -5.12 -5.25 -2.68
N ARG A 275 -4.53 -4.47 -3.59
CA ARG A 275 -5.15 -4.17 -4.86
C ARG A 275 -4.93 -5.34 -5.81
N LEU A 276 -6.00 -5.91 -6.33
CA LEU A 276 -5.94 -7.02 -7.27
C LEU A 276 -5.79 -6.50 -8.70
N ILE A 277 -4.77 -6.99 -9.40
CA ILE A 277 -4.51 -6.69 -10.81
C ILE A 277 -4.62 -7.98 -11.60
N PRO A 278 -5.62 -8.12 -12.48
CA PRO A 278 -5.73 -9.26 -13.36
C PRO A 278 -4.78 -9.12 -14.55
N LEU A 279 -3.93 -10.11 -14.74
CA LEU A 279 -3.08 -10.22 -15.92
C LEU A 279 -3.60 -11.33 -16.84
N ASP A 280 -3.59 -11.05 -18.15
CA ASP A 280 -3.90 -12.06 -19.16
C ASP A 280 -2.85 -13.18 -19.10
N LYS A 281 -3.30 -14.40 -19.03
CA LYS A 281 -2.46 -15.61 -19.03
C LYS A 281 -3.14 -16.70 -19.83
N LYS A 282 -2.37 -17.42 -20.62
CA LYS A 282 -2.85 -18.61 -21.34
C LYS A 282 -2.51 -19.87 -20.56
N PRO A 283 -3.52 -20.61 -20.07
CA PRO A 283 -4.94 -20.30 -20.08
C PRO A 283 -5.35 -19.39 -18.89
N GLY A 284 -6.37 -18.56 -19.09
CA GLY A 284 -7.11 -17.83 -18.06
C GLY A 284 -6.49 -16.51 -17.60
N VAL A 285 -6.69 -16.18 -16.34
CA VAL A 285 -6.26 -14.91 -15.70
C VAL A 285 -5.34 -15.21 -14.52
N ARG A 286 -4.23 -14.47 -14.43
CA ARG A 286 -3.36 -14.48 -13.24
C ARG A 286 -3.70 -13.30 -12.33
N PRO A 287 -4.21 -13.54 -11.11
CA PRO A 287 -4.36 -12.48 -10.12
C PRO A 287 -3.01 -12.07 -9.55
N ILE A 288 -2.72 -10.78 -9.54
CA ILE A 288 -1.56 -10.20 -8.85
C ILE A 288 -2.08 -9.31 -7.73
N ALA A 289 -1.85 -9.69 -6.49
CA ALA A 289 -2.21 -8.89 -5.32
C ALA A 289 -1.07 -7.94 -4.96
N VAL A 290 -1.33 -6.63 -5.04
CA VAL A 290 -0.37 -5.58 -4.70
C VAL A 290 -0.76 -5.00 -3.35
N GLY A 291 -0.04 -5.41 -2.30
CA GLY A 291 -0.23 -4.90 -0.95
C GLY A 291 0.36 -3.50 -0.75
N GLU A 292 0.01 -2.88 0.37
CA GLU A 292 0.48 -1.56 0.74
C GLU A 292 2.01 -1.46 0.84
N VAL A 293 2.55 -0.30 0.45
CA VAL A 293 3.99 -0.06 0.52
C VAL A 293 4.45 0.02 1.97
N PHE A 294 3.71 0.71 2.85
CA PHE A 294 4.04 0.79 4.27
C PHE A 294 4.06 -0.60 4.92
N ARG A 295 3.13 -1.49 4.57
CA ARG A 295 3.13 -2.89 5.00
C ARG A 295 4.41 -3.61 4.56
N ARG A 296 4.83 -3.42 3.31
CA ARG A 296 6.08 -4.02 2.80
C ARG A 296 7.32 -3.49 3.51
N ILE A 297 7.32 -2.20 3.87
CA ILE A 297 8.41 -1.59 4.65
C ILE A 297 8.46 -2.21 6.04
N ILE A 298 7.32 -2.27 6.74
CA ILE A 298 7.22 -2.89 8.07
C ILE A 298 7.69 -4.34 8.02
N TYR A 299 7.15 -5.16 7.12
CA TYR A 299 7.53 -6.58 7.01
C TYR A 299 9.01 -6.79 6.71
N LYS A 300 9.59 -5.99 5.81
CA LYS A 300 11.03 -6.05 5.54
C LYS A 300 11.87 -5.65 6.76
N SER A 301 11.41 -4.70 7.55
CA SER A 301 12.08 -4.29 8.78
C SER A 301 12.02 -5.41 9.83
N VAL A 302 10.86 -6.04 10.02
CA VAL A 302 10.73 -7.21 10.90
C VAL A 302 11.63 -8.34 10.43
N LEU A 303 11.61 -8.69 9.15
CA LEU A 303 12.48 -9.73 8.59
C LEU A 303 13.98 -9.45 8.85
N LYS A 304 14.44 -8.21 8.72
CA LYS A 304 15.82 -7.84 9.04
C LYS A 304 16.16 -8.04 10.53
N VAL A 305 15.20 -7.84 11.41
CA VAL A 305 15.38 -8.05 12.86
C VAL A 305 15.54 -9.53 13.20
N ILE A 306 14.72 -10.40 12.59
CA ILE A 306 14.67 -11.84 12.88
C ILE A 306 15.42 -12.71 11.86
N GLU A 307 16.19 -12.11 10.96
CA GLU A 307 16.86 -12.81 9.85
C GLU A 307 17.74 -13.98 10.34
N ARG A 308 18.51 -13.77 11.42
CA ARG A 308 19.38 -14.80 11.99
C ARG A 308 18.58 -15.97 12.56
N ASP A 309 17.46 -15.68 13.22
CA ASP A 309 16.61 -16.71 13.83
C ASP A 309 15.94 -17.54 12.74
N ILE A 310 15.48 -16.88 11.65
CA ILE A 310 14.94 -17.58 10.48
C ILE A 310 16.00 -18.49 9.86
N LEU A 311 17.22 -17.98 9.64
CA LEU A 311 18.31 -18.79 9.08
C LEU A 311 18.61 -20.00 9.96
N GLN A 312 18.73 -19.82 11.27
CA GLN A 312 18.96 -20.93 12.20
C GLN A 312 17.85 -21.97 12.20
N ALA A 313 16.59 -21.52 12.12
CA ALA A 313 15.44 -22.41 12.11
C ALA A 313 15.25 -23.16 10.78
N THR A 314 15.73 -22.62 9.65
CA THR A 314 15.47 -23.17 8.32
C THR A 314 16.62 -23.97 7.73
N VAL A 315 17.87 -23.71 8.12
CA VAL A 315 19.04 -24.48 7.73
C VAL A 315 19.12 -25.79 8.57
N PRO A 316 19.37 -26.98 7.96
CA PRO A 316 19.75 -27.25 6.56
C PRO A 316 18.56 -27.54 5.62
N LEU A 317 17.32 -27.47 6.08
CA LEU A 317 16.15 -27.92 5.31
C LEU A 317 15.76 -26.96 4.16
N GLN A 318 16.13 -25.69 4.25
CA GLN A 318 15.78 -24.65 3.29
C GLN A 318 17.02 -23.83 2.88
N ASN A 319 17.55 -24.11 1.70
CA ASN A 319 18.73 -23.41 1.18
C ASN A 319 18.43 -22.11 0.42
N CYS A 320 17.16 -21.86 0.07
CA CYS A 320 16.78 -20.70 -0.77
C CYS A 320 16.55 -19.39 0.04
N VAL A 321 16.59 -19.43 1.36
CA VAL A 321 16.37 -18.25 2.22
C VAL A 321 17.69 -17.78 2.82
N GLY A 322 18.17 -16.60 2.37
CA GLY A 322 19.32 -15.93 2.96
C GLY A 322 20.68 -16.60 2.75
N VAL A 323 20.77 -17.70 2.01
CA VAL A 323 22.03 -18.37 1.68
C VAL A 323 22.48 -17.95 0.28
N PRO A 324 23.60 -17.23 0.13
CA PRO A 324 24.14 -16.85 -1.16
C PRO A 324 24.39 -18.07 -2.04
N SER A 325 24.02 -18.00 -3.32
CA SER A 325 24.21 -19.07 -4.33
C SER A 325 23.64 -20.45 -3.93
N ALA A 326 22.64 -20.49 -3.07
CA ALA A 326 22.10 -21.76 -2.56
C ALA A 326 21.48 -22.66 -3.64
N CYS A 327 20.84 -22.05 -4.67
CA CYS A 327 20.31 -22.80 -5.80
C CYS A 327 21.44 -23.46 -6.60
N GLU A 328 22.56 -22.75 -6.81
CA GLU A 328 23.75 -23.27 -7.48
C GLU A 328 24.40 -24.37 -6.65
N ALA A 329 24.53 -24.17 -5.32
CA ALA A 329 25.03 -25.20 -4.43
C ALA A 329 24.17 -26.47 -4.42
N ALA A 330 22.84 -26.33 -4.47
CA ALA A 330 21.92 -27.47 -4.57
C ALA A 330 22.09 -28.23 -5.90
N ILE A 331 22.31 -27.53 -7.01
CA ILE A 331 22.59 -28.18 -8.31
C ILE A 331 23.88 -28.96 -8.26
N HIS A 332 24.96 -28.33 -7.75
CA HIS A 332 26.26 -29.02 -7.64
C HIS A 332 26.30 -30.16 -6.62
N ALA A 333 25.37 -30.22 -5.69
CA ALA A 333 25.24 -31.32 -4.74
C ALA A 333 24.48 -32.52 -5.32
N MET A 334 23.81 -32.35 -6.47
CA MET A 334 23.11 -33.44 -7.20
C MET A 334 23.94 -34.07 -8.31
N ASP A 335 25.04 -33.43 -8.71
CA ASP A 335 26.03 -33.95 -9.65
C ASP A 335 27.08 -34.83 -8.90
#